data_7ac359a9acfeff9186af2e6f648c96b0
#
_entry.id   7ac359a9acfeff9186af2e6f648c96b0
#
_cell.length_a   1.000
_cell.length_b   1.000
_cell.length_c   1.000
_cell.angle_alpha   90.00
_cell.angle_beta   90.00
_cell.angle_gamma   90.00
#
_symmetry.space_group_name_H-M   'P 1'
#
loop_
_entity.id
_entity.type
_entity.pdbx_description
1 polymer ?
#
loop_
_entity_poly.entity_id
_entity_poly.type
_entity_poly.pdbx_seq_one_letter_code
_entity_poly.pdbx_strand_id
1 'polypeptide(L)'
;MARFVASFAAAAAAGAFGAVCHSNGAAADCSPNQSTFSQNDFRAFKLLSSRYESADTRRLYFALETADTPFVMPAAACVIVKLKDAEGNDAMRPFTPITANHTKGHFEIIVKKNLKDKAGNELFQLRPGEELLVKGPFEKFAYKANMWKNVGMLASGTGVAPMYRLLQEILANPRDKTHVSLVYGNEKRADILLANELRLMQETYNNFNLYLTLQEVPPRWLGGIGRINEAMIRTFMPKPGEKYSKILVSGPPVMMRELAGERVFPEGKLPEQGPLKGLLKDMGYSEGQVFKF
;
A
#
# COMPACT_ATOMS: atom_id res chain seq x y z
N MET A 1 12.72 -36.36 27.25
CA MET A 1 11.89 -35.72 26.20
C MET A 1 11.42 -34.38 26.76
N ALA A 2 12.18 -33.34 26.55
CA ALA A 2 11.95 -32.00 27.10
C ALA A 2 11.37 -31.11 26.00
N ARG A 3 10.19 -30.55 26.23
CA ARG A 3 9.53 -29.55 25.42
C ARG A 3 10.19 -28.19 25.65
N PHE A 4 10.83 -27.60 24.65
CA PHE A 4 11.20 -26.19 24.65
C PHE A 4 10.01 -25.37 24.17
N VAL A 5 9.38 -24.66 25.10
CA VAL A 5 8.40 -23.61 24.82
C VAL A 5 9.18 -22.30 24.81
N ALA A 6 9.39 -21.74 23.64
CA ALA A 6 9.91 -20.38 23.51
C ALA A 6 8.73 -19.40 23.60
N SER A 7 8.65 -18.70 24.72
CA SER A 7 7.71 -17.61 24.98
C SER A 7 8.21 -16.35 24.29
N PHE A 8 7.51 -15.88 23.26
CA PHE A 8 7.69 -14.52 22.72
C PHE A 8 6.68 -13.61 23.43
N ALA A 9 7.19 -12.81 24.35
CA ALA A 9 6.43 -11.77 25.02
C ALA A 9 6.14 -10.63 24.02
N ALA A 10 4.86 -10.40 23.73
CA ALA A 10 4.40 -9.20 23.09
C ALA A 10 4.41 -8.06 24.11
N ALA A 11 5.29 -7.10 23.94
CA ALA A 11 5.29 -5.86 24.71
C ALA A 11 4.19 -4.94 24.19
N ALA A 12 3.02 -4.99 24.83
CA ALA A 12 1.99 -3.96 24.70
C ALA A 12 2.39 -2.78 25.58
N ALA A 13 2.93 -1.71 24.99
CA ALA A 13 3.16 -0.46 25.68
C ALA A 13 1.85 0.34 25.73
N ALA A 14 1.12 0.21 26.85
CA ALA A 14 0.08 1.14 27.23
C ALA A 14 0.75 2.39 27.83
N GLY A 15 0.85 3.47 27.04
CA GLY A 15 1.32 4.77 27.50
C GLY A 15 0.18 5.56 28.13
N ALA A 16 0.22 5.73 29.45
CA ALA A 16 -0.68 6.59 30.19
C ALA A 16 -0.41 8.06 29.90
N PHE A 17 -1.48 8.81 29.63
CA PHE A 17 -1.49 10.28 29.60
C PHE A 17 -1.27 10.84 31.01
N GLY A 18 -0.24 11.65 31.18
CA GLY A 18 -0.03 12.47 32.35
C GLY A 18 0.71 13.71 31.94
N ALA A 19 -0.02 14.77 31.65
CA ALA A 19 0.55 16.07 31.38
C ALA A 19 0.75 16.85 32.67
N VAL A 20 2.02 17.22 32.97
CA VAL A 20 2.32 18.41 33.77
C VAL A 20 3.53 19.09 33.14
N CYS A 21 3.31 20.16 32.41
CA CYS A 21 4.36 21.10 32.02
C CYS A 21 4.21 22.38 32.83
N HIS A 22 5.16 22.65 33.71
CA HIS A 22 5.47 24.02 34.18
C HIS A 22 6.97 24.22 34.07
N SER A 23 7.41 25.09 33.22
CA SER A 23 8.34 26.21 33.46
C SER A 23 9.03 26.69 32.18
N ASN A 24 8.88 27.95 31.93
CA ASN A 24 9.61 28.97 31.14
C ASN A 24 10.86 28.52 30.36
N GLY A 25 10.81 28.73 29.06
CA GLY A 25 11.96 28.78 28.17
C GLY A 25 11.57 28.39 26.74
N ALA A 26 11.57 29.39 25.84
CA ALA A 26 11.46 29.29 24.39
C ALA A 26 10.60 28.11 23.87
N ALA A 27 9.36 28.40 23.51
CA ALA A 27 8.49 27.49 22.81
C ALA A 27 9.15 27.08 21.48
N ALA A 28 9.75 25.91 21.47
CA ALA A 28 9.96 25.20 20.21
C ALA A 28 8.56 24.91 19.65
N ASP A 29 8.26 25.52 18.52
CA ASP A 29 7.01 25.36 17.77
C ASP A 29 6.87 23.90 17.39
N CYS A 30 6.21 23.11 18.25
CA CYS A 30 5.82 21.74 17.96
C CYS A 30 4.62 21.79 17.01
N SER A 31 4.85 22.17 15.77
CA SER A 31 3.87 22.01 14.69
C SER A 31 3.58 20.51 14.49
N PRO A 32 2.38 20.02 14.83
CA PRO A 32 2.00 18.65 14.57
C PRO A 32 1.69 18.53 13.08
N ASN A 33 2.60 18.04 12.27
CA ASN A 33 2.42 17.52 10.91
C ASN A 33 3.58 17.84 9.94
N GLN A 34 4.80 17.58 10.33
CA GLN A 34 5.84 17.52 9.29
C GLN A 34 5.77 16.13 8.64
N SER A 35 5.20 16.07 7.43
CA SER A 35 5.31 14.89 6.57
C SER A 35 6.78 14.56 6.34
N THR A 36 7.09 13.26 6.29
CA THR A 36 8.42 12.74 5.91
C THR A 36 8.92 13.33 4.59
N PHE A 37 8.01 13.64 3.68
CA PHE A 37 8.30 14.13 2.32
C PHE A 37 7.90 15.59 2.14
N SER A 38 8.44 16.26 1.09
CA SER A 38 8.02 17.58 0.63
C SER A 38 7.13 17.49 -0.61
N GLN A 39 6.00 18.20 -0.62
CA GLN A 39 5.16 18.32 -1.82
C GLN A 39 5.71 19.31 -2.84
N ASN A 40 6.64 20.18 -2.44
CA ASN A 40 7.18 21.23 -3.29
C ASN A 40 8.49 20.82 -3.93
N ASP A 41 9.34 20.08 -3.20
CA ASP A 41 10.70 19.77 -3.60
C ASP A 41 11.00 18.28 -3.55
N PHE A 42 11.87 17.81 -4.45
CA PHE A 42 12.46 16.49 -4.34
C PHE A 42 13.51 16.47 -3.23
N ARG A 43 13.39 15.51 -2.33
CA ARG A 43 14.39 15.23 -1.29
C ARG A 43 15.12 13.94 -1.62
N ALA A 44 16.42 13.89 -1.36
CA ALA A 44 17.24 12.70 -1.53
C ALA A 44 17.11 11.79 -0.30
N PHE A 45 16.90 10.50 -0.54
CA PHE A 45 16.84 9.47 0.49
C PHE A 45 17.82 8.35 0.15
N LYS A 46 18.75 8.07 1.06
CA LYS A 46 19.77 7.07 0.88
C LYS A 46 19.20 5.66 1.04
N LEU A 47 19.48 4.76 0.12
CA LEU A 47 19.16 3.34 0.25
C LEU A 47 20.04 2.71 1.33
N LEU A 48 19.44 2.20 2.40
CA LEU A 48 20.12 1.49 3.48
C LEU A 48 20.40 0.04 3.11
N SER A 49 19.37 -0.64 2.67
CA SER A 49 19.41 -2.06 2.34
C SER A 49 18.25 -2.44 1.42
N SER A 50 18.30 -3.65 0.92
CA SER A 50 17.19 -4.23 0.16
C SER A 50 17.13 -5.73 0.37
N ARG A 51 15.94 -6.30 0.19
CA ARG A 51 15.74 -7.75 0.14
C ARG A 51 14.82 -8.13 -1.02
N TYR A 52 14.94 -9.35 -1.49
CA TYR A 52 13.99 -9.90 -2.45
C TYR A 52 12.70 -10.32 -1.74
N GLU A 53 11.57 -9.90 -2.29
CA GLU A 53 10.23 -10.37 -1.91
C GLU A 53 9.79 -11.54 -2.80
N SER A 54 10.21 -11.51 -4.07
CA SER A 54 10.07 -12.59 -5.06
C SER A 54 11.25 -12.57 -6.03
N ALA A 55 11.29 -13.46 -7.01
CA ALA A 55 12.36 -13.54 -7.98
C ALA A 55 12.58 -12.23 -8.78
N ASP A 56 11.53 -11.44 -8.95
CA ASP A 56 11.53 -10.20 -9.73
C ASP A 56 11.09 -8.96 -8.95
N THR A 57 10.97 -9.06 -7.64
CA THR A 57 10.48 -7.96 -6.79
C THR A 57 11.39 -7.77 -5.59
N ARG A 58 11.80 -6.53 -5.35
CA ARG A 58 12.63 -6.13 -4.21
C ARG A 58 11.87 -5.18 -3.28
N ARG A 59 12.11 -5.31 -1.99
CA ARG A 59 11.77 -4.34 -0.96
C ARG A 59 13.00 -3.51 -0.67
N LEU A 60 12.89 -2.21 -0.81
CA LEU A 60 13.96 -1.24 -0.64
C LEU A 60 13.71 -0.43 0.63
N TYR A 61 14.75 -0.27 1.46
CA TYR A 61 14.71 0.44 2.75
C TYR A 61 15.49 1.73 2.63
N PHE A 62 14.83 2.88 2.71
CA PHE A 62 15.44 4.20 2.60
C PHE A 62 15.56 4.87 3.94
N ALA A 63 16.72 5.50 4.23
CA ALA A 63 16.95 6.25 5.45
C ALA A 63 16.02 7.45 5.56
N LEU A 64 15.50 7.71 6.75
CA LEU A 64 15.00 9.01 7.15
C LEU A 64 16.15 9.89 7.65
N GLU A 65 15.86 11.14 7.97
CA GLU A 65 16.87 12.13 8.36
C GLU A 65 17.74 11.65 9.54
N THR A 66 17.12 11.02 10.54
CA THR A 66 17.80 10.37 11.65
C THR A 66 17.18 9.01 11.96
N ALA A 67 17.89 8.19 12.75
CA ALA A 67 17.37 6.90 13.21
C ALA A 67 16.10 7.03 14.07
N ASP A 68 15.86 8.17 14.69
CA ASP A 68 14.68 8.42 15.53
C ASP A 68 13.56 9.18 14.81
N THR A 69 13.80 9.67 13.60
CA THR A 69 12.77 10.35 12.79
C THR A 69 11.63 9.38 12.48
N PRO A 70 10.37 9.70 12.85
CA PRO A 70 9.24 8.85 12.54
C PRO A 70 8.82 9.01 11.08
N PHE A 71 8.43 7.92 10.44
CA PHE A 71 7.72 7.96 9.17
C PHE A 71 6.28 8.45 9.38
N VAL A 72 5.88 9.46 8.62
CA VAL A 72 4.51 10.01 8.66
C VAL A 72 4.01 10.27 7.25
N MET A 73 2.88 9.63 6.89
CA MET A 73 2.24 9.82 5.59
C MET A 73 0.74 9.50 5.68
N PRO A 74 -0.17 10.21 4.97
CA PRO A 74 -1.57 9.83 4.89
C PRO A 74 -1.76 8.40 4.36
N ALA A 75 -2.78 7.69 4.83
CA ALA A 75 -3.02 6.28 4.51
C ALA A 75 -3.20 6.04 3.00
N ALA A 76 -3.96 6.89 2.33
CA ALA A 76 -4.24 6.77 0.91
C ALA A 76 -3.41 7.75 0.07
N ALA A 77 -2.11 7.80 0.30
CA ALA A 77 -1.20 8.68 -0.43
C ALA A 77 -0.12 7.87 -1.19
N CYS A 78 0.50 8.53 -2.14
CA CYS A 78 1.69 8.04 -2.83
C CYS A 78 2.79 9.10 -2.79
N VAL A 79 3.99 8.69 -3.11
CA VAL A 79 5.12 9.56 -3.42
C VAL A 79 5.45 9.46 -4.90
N ILE A 80 6.06 10.49 -5.46
CA ILE A 80 6.64 10.47 -6.81
C ILE A 80 8.15 10.31 -6.66
N VAL A 81 8.71 9.32 -7.30
CA VAL A 81 10.15 9.16 -7.43
C VAL A 81 10.62 9.69 -8.78
N LYS A 82 11.79 10.32 -8.77
CA LYS A 82 12.44 10.83 -9.97
C LYS A 82 13.56 9.86 -10.36
N LEU A 83 13.47 9.36 -11.57
CA LEU A 83 14.36 8.37 -12.17
C LEU A 83 14.86 8.89 -13.50
N LYS A 84 15.79 8.19 -14.14
CA LYS A 84 16.20 8.46 -15.51
C LYS A 84 15.62 7.41 -16.47
N ASP A 85 15.14 7.85 -17.62
CA ASP A 85 14.77 6.94 -18.71
C ASP A 85 16.00 6.46 -19.48
N ALA A 86 15.77 5.74 -20.58
CA ALA A 86 16.85 5.22 -21.41
C ALA A 86 17.67 6.29 -22.11
N GLU A 87 17.05 7.42 -22.34
CA GLU A 87 17.60 8.59 -23.02
C GLU A 87 18.26 9.58 -22.05
N GLY A 88 18.18 9.30 -20.72
CA GLY A 88 18.72 10.15 -19.65
C GLY A 88 17.76 11.27 -19.21
N ASN A 89 16.52 11.31 -19.73
CA ASN A 89 15.54 12.30 -19.33
C ASN A 89 14.91 11.93 -17.98
N ASP A 90 14.33 12.94 -17.32
CA ASP A 90 13.61 12.73 -16.06
C ASP A 90 12.32 11.94 -16.27
N ALA A 91 12.22 10.80 -15.62
CA ALA A 91 11.04 9.95 -15.59
C ALA A 91 10.45 9.91 -14.18
N MET A 92 9.17 10.27 -14.06
CA MET A 92 8.46 10.29 -12.78
C MET A 92 7.62 9.03 -12.62
N ARG A 93 7.73 8.37 -11.46
CA ARG A 93 6.94 7.18 -11.15
C ARG A 93 6.30 7.28 -9.76
N PRO A 94 4.98 6.99 -9.64
CA PRO A 94 4.31 6.95 -8.35
C PRO A 94 4.61 5.63 -7.63
N PHE A 95 4.91 5.72 -6.33
CA PHE A 95 5.03 4.57 -5.43
C PHE A 95 4.25 4.82 -4.15
N THR A 96 3.74 3.75 -3.55
CA THR A 96 3.16 3.80 -2.22
C THR A 96 4.13 3.15 -1.24
N PRO A 97 4.74 3.91 -0.32
CA PRO A 97 5.49 3.33 0.79
C PRO A 97 4.60 2.39 1.59
N ILE A 98 5.17 1.23 1.96
CA ILE A 98 4.46 0.21 2.74
C ILE A 98 4.71 0.31 4.24
N THR A 99 5.47 1.29 4.66
CA THR A 99 5.86 1.54 6.06
C THR A 99 4.67 2.00 6.89
N ALA A 100 4.48 1.43 8.05
CA ALA A 100 3.49 1.91 9.02
C ALA A 100 3.89 3.28 9.58
N ASN A 101 2.90 4.16 9.84
CA ASN A 101 3.16 5.44 10.50
C ASN A 101 3.86 5.19 11.85
N HIS A 102 4.71 6.13 12.23
CA HIS A 102 5.55 6.11 13.44
C HIS A 102 6.67 5.06 13.46
N THR A 103 6.89 4.30 12.37
CA THR A 103 8.13 3.54 12.19
C THR A 103 9.30 4.51 12.12
N LYS A 104 10.36 4.25 12.90
CA LYS A 104 11.50 5.16 13.01
C LYS A 104 12.62 4.80 12.04
N GLY A 105 13.32 5.83 11.57
CA GLY A 105 14.61 5.77 10.88
C GLY A 105 14.58 5.34 9.42
N HIS A 106 13.47 4.80 8.91
CA HIS A 106 13.39 4.40 7.51
C HIS A 106 11.96 4.37 6.96
N PHE A 107 11.86 4.34 5.63
CA PHE A 107 10.64 3.95 4.92
C PHE A 107 10.96 2.90 3.85
N GLU A 108 9.92 2.17 3.43
CA GLU A 108 10.02 1.02 2.56
C GLU A 108 9.16 1.17 1.31
N ILE A 109 9.69 0.78 0.16
CA ILE A 109 8.92 0.64 -1.07
C ILE A 109 9.16 -0.73 -1.69
N ILE A 110 8.16 -1.26 -2.40
CA ILE A 110 8.26 -2.49 -3.18
C ILE A 110 8.40 -2.13 -4.65
N VAL A 111 9.41 -2.68 -5.30
CA VAL A 111 9.73 -2.43 -6.70
C VAL A 111 9.79 -3.75 -7.45
N LYS A 112 8.92 -3.89 -8.46
CA LYS A 112 8.95 -5.04 -9.37
C LYS A 112 9.75 -4.71 -10.61
N LYS A 113 10.64 -5.62 -11.01
CA LYS A 113 11.40 -5.54 -12.26
C LYS A 113 10.42 -5.54 -13.46
N ASN A 114 10.57 -4.58 -14.34
CA ASN A 114 9.79 -4.51 -15.57
C ASN A 114 10.72 -4.23 -16.77
N LEU A 115 10.95 -5.24 -17.59
CA LEU A 115 11.87 -5.15 -18.73
C LEU A 115 11.47 -4.08 -19.76
N LYS A 116 10.20 -3.66 -19.77
CA LYS A 116 9.67 -2.61 -20.66
C LYS A 116 9.78 -1.20 -20.06
N ASP A 117 9.96 -1.08 -18.75
CA ASP A 117 10.13 0.20 -18.04
C ASP A 117 11.58 0.35 -17.57
N LYS A 118 12.42 0.94 -18.42
CA LYS A 118 13.84 1.13 -18.11
C LYS A 118 14.06 2.00 -16.87
N ALA A 119 13.24 3.06 -16.69
CA ALA A 119 13.31 3.90 -15.49
C ALA A 119 12.97 3.11 -14.21
N GLY A 120 11.92 2.28 -14.25
CA GLY A 120 11.60 1.39 -13.13
C GLY A 120 12.70 0.36 -12.84
N ASN A 121 13.43 -0.08 -13.86
CA ASN A 121 14.56 -0.98 -13.68
C ASN A 121 15.79 -0.29 -13.06
N GLU A 122 16.00 1.00 -13.28
CA GLU A 122 17.02 1.79 -12.57
C GLU A 122 16.79 1.70 -11.07
N LEU A 123 15.56 1.97 -10.61
CA LEU A 123 15.19 1.85 -9.21
C LEU A 123 15.35 0.40 -8.68
N PHE A 124 14.98 -0.60 -9.50
CA PHE A 124 15.16 -2.00 -9.11
C PHE A 124 16.64 -2.36 -8.91
N GLN A 125 17.56 -1.75 -9.63
CA GLN A 125 19.01 -2.01 -9.55
C GLN A 125 19.73 -1.17 -8.51
N LEU A 126 19.05 -0.21 -7.86
CA LEU A 126 19.67 0.68 -6.88
C LEU A 126 20.41 -0.12 -5.80
N ARG A 127 21.60 0.37 -5.42
CA ARG A 127 22.50 -0.28 -4.45
C ARG A 127 22.52 0.45 -3.12
N PRO A 128 22.75 -0.25 -2.02
CA PRO A 128 22.94 0.40 -0.72
C PRO A 128 23.99 1.53 -0.81
N GLY A 129 23.65 2.68 -0.26
CA GLY A 129 24.46 3.89 -0.32
C GLY A 129 24.07 4.88 -1.41
N GLU A 130 23.38 4.44 -2.48
CA GLU A 130 22.87 5.32 -3.52
C GLU A 130 21.58 6.03 -3.05
N GLU A 131 21.24 7.13 -3.71
CA GLU A 131 20.13 8.01 -3.32
C GLU A 131 18.97 7.96 -4.32
N LEU A 132 17.76 8.08 -3.80
CA LEU A 132 16.53 8.23 -4.55
C LEU A 132 15.92 9.60 -4.29
N LEU A 133 15.60 10.33 -5.34
CA LEU A 133 14.88 11.58 -5.25
C LEU A 133 13.38 11.34 -5.14
N VAL A 134 12.79 11.77 -4.03
CA VAL A 134 11.38 11.53 -3.69
C VAL A 134 10.67 12.84 -3.36
N LYS A 135 9.44 12.97 -3.88
CA LYS A 135 8.53 14.10 -3.66
C LYS A 135 7.15 13.60 -3.22
N GLY A 136 6.50 14.27 -2.29
CA GLY A 136 5.17 13.89 -1.79
C GLY A 136 4.94 14.35 -0.35
N PRO A 137 3.94 13.81 0.35
CA PRO A 137 2.97 12.84 -0.14
C PRO A 137 1.90 13.49 -1.03
N PHE A 138 1.38 12.72 -1.99
CA PHE A 138 0.21 13.11 -2.79
C PHE A 138 -0.97 12.24 -2.39
N GLU A 139 -1.86 12.83 -1.60
CA GLU A 139 -3.03 12.14 -1.11
C GLU A 139 -4.04 11.89 -2.25
N LYS A 140 -4.56 10.68 -2.33
CA LYS A 140 -5.56 10.27 -3.33
C LYS A 140 -6.97 10.56 -2.84
N PHE A 141 -7.21 10.32 -1.57
CA PHE A 141 -8.40 10.71 -0.82
C PHE A 141 -8.08 10.72 0.67
N ALA A 142 -8.76 11.60 1.42
CA ALA A 142 -8.61 11.70 2.87
C ALA A 142 -9.39 10.55 3.54
N TYR A 143 -8.67 9.53 4.02
CA TYR A 143 -9.29 8.46 4.80
C TYR A 143 -9.58 8.94 6.22
N LYS A 144 -10.79 8.63 6.69
CA LYS A 144 -11.20 8.83 8.09
C LYS A 144 -11.77 7.53 8.64
N ALA A 145 -11.46 7.22 9.89
CA ALA A 145 -11.98 6.03 10.56
C ALA A 145 -13.51 5.97 10.47
N ASN A 146 -14.04 4.81 10.13
CA ASN A 146 -15.46 4.54 9.95
C ASN A 146 -16.17 5.35 8.83
N MET A 147 -15.43 5.99 7.89
CA MET A 147 -16.07 6.65 6.76
C MET A 147 -16.80 5.67 5.84
N TRP A 148 -16.40 4.42 5.86
CA TRP A 148 -17.08 3.29 5.22
C TRP A 148 -17.33 2.17 6.24
N LYS A 149 -18.44 1.46 6.07
CA LYS A 149 -18.74 0.26 6.85
C LYS A 149 -18.00 -0.96 6.26
N ASN A 150 -18.02 -1.08 4.94
CA ASN A 150 -17.38 -2.19 4.22
C ASN A 150 -16.48 -1.68 3.11
N VAL A 151 -15.25 -2.17 3.06
CA VAL A 151 -14.28 -1.89 2.00
C VAL A 151 -13.90 -3.19 1.30
N GLY A 152 -14.15 -3.26 0.01
CA GLY A 152 -13.63 -4.31 -0.85
C GLY A 152 -12.34 -3.84 -1.53
N MET A 153 -11.32 -4.66 -1.54
CA MET A 153 -10.04 -4.39 -2.19
C MET A 153 -9.76 -5.45 -3.25
N LEU A 154 -9.51 -5.03 -4.48
CA LEU A 154 -9.10 -5.87 -5.59
C LEU A 154 -7.68 -5.49 -5.99
N ALA A 155 -6.72 -6.38 -5.75
CA ALA A 155 -5.31 -6.11 -6.00
C ALA A 155 -4.63 -7.20 -6.81
N SER A 156 -3.57 -6.84 -7.56
CA SER A 156 -2.67 -7.81 -8.18
C SER A 156 -1.23 -7.28 -8.17
N GLY A 157 -0.27 -8.18 -7.89
CA GLY A 157 1.15 -7.87 -7.83
C GLY A 157 1.45 -6.70 -6.88
N THR A 158 2.23 -5.72 -7.35
CA THR A 158 2.58 -4.52 -6.56
C THR A 158 1.39 -3.60 -6.25
N GLY A 159 0.24 -3.80 -6.91
CA GLY A 159 -1.01 -3.12 -6.56
C GLY A 159 -1.50 -3.39 -5.14
N VAL A 160 -0.93 -4.37 -4.45
CA VAL A 160 -1.19 -4.60 -3.02
C VAL A 160 -0.66 -3.47 -2.12
N ALA A 161 0.34 -2.70 -2.54
CA ALA A 161 0.99 -1.69 -1.70
C ALA A 161 0.02 -0.61 -1.17
N PRO A 162 -0.81 0.07 -1.98
CA PRO A 162 -1.80 1.00 -1.46
C PRO A 162 -2.87 0.33 -0.59
N MET A 163 -3.23 -0.93 -0.88
CA MET A 163 -4.17 -1.69 -0.06
C MET A 163 -3.57 -1.98 1.32
N TYR A 164 -2.34 -2.46 1.35
CA TYR A 164 -1.61 -2.76 2.59
C TYR A 164 -1.42 -1.52 3.46
N ARG A 165 -1.11 -0.38 2.85
CA ARG A 165 -0.96 0.88 3.57
C ARG A 165 -2.27 1.31 4.24
N LEU A 166 -3.39 1.19 3.53
CA LEU A 166 -4.71 1.50 4.09
C LEU A 166 -5.14 0.47 5.15
N LEU A 167 -4.84 -0.82 4.95
CA LEU A 167 -5.07 -1.87 5.95
C LEU A 167 -4.35 -1.57 7.27
N GLN A 168 -3.09 -1.15 7.22
CA GLN A 168 -2.34 -0.76 8.43
C GLN A 168 -3.07 0.32 9.22
N GLU A 169 -3.60 1.35 8.53
CA GLU A 169 -4.32 2.46 9.19
C GLU A 169 -5.65 2.00 9.81
N ILE A 170 -6.44 1.23 9.06
CA ILE A 170 -7.74 0.72 9.52
C ILE A 170 -7.57 -0.21 10.71
N LEU A 171 -6.69 -1.20 10.57
CA LEU A 171 -6.57 -2.29 11.54
C LEU A 171 -5.83 -1.88 12.82
N ALA A 172 -4.88 -0.95 12.73
CA ALA A 172 -4.18 -0.44 13.92
C ALA A 172 -5.07 0.44 14.81
N ASN A 173 -6.17 0.99 14.29
CA ASN A 173 -7.06 1.84 15.04
C ASN A 173 -8.22 1.03 15.67
N PRO A 174 -8.25 0.79 16.99
CA PRO A 174 -9.29 -0.02 17.63
C PRO A 174 -10.69 0.62 17.58
N ARG A 175 -10.77 1.92 17.26
CA ARG A 175 -12.05 2.65 17.08
C ARG A 175 -12.58 2.53 15.65
N ASP A 176 -11.77 2.09 14.71
CA ASP A 176 -12.19 1.86 13.33
C ASP A 176 -12.84 0.48 13.19
N LYS A 177 -14.13 0.47 12.89
CA LYS A 177 -14.93 -0.75 12.75
C LYS A 177 -15.18 -1.13 11.30
N THR A 178 -14.45 -0.51 10.36
CA THR A 178 -14.51 -0.84 8.94
C THR A 178 -14.16 -2.31 8.71
N HIS A 179 -15.06 -3.05 8.07
CA HIS A 179 -14.77 -4.40 7.59
C HIS A 179 -14.08 -4.34 6.24
N VAL A 180 -12.97 -5.04 6.11
CA VAL A 180 -12.18 -5.05 4.87
C VAL A 180 -12.06 -6.46 4.32
N SER A 181 -12.33 -6.62 3.02
CA SER A 181 -12.08 -7.85 2.29
C SER A 181 -11.11 -7.58 1.14
N LEU A 182 -9.98 -8.29 1.10
CA LEU A 182 -8.98 -8.19 0.04
C LEU A 182 -8.99 -9.47 -0.81
N VAL A 183 -9.34 -9.34 -2.10
CA VAL A 183 -9.07 -10.36 -3.12
C VAL A 183 -7.76 -10.00 -3.81
N TYR A 184 -6.74 -10.86 -3.65
CA TYR A 184 -5.40 -10.59 -4.13
C TYR A 184 -4.93 -11.64 -5.13
N GLY A 185 -4.84 -11.23 -6.40
CA GLY A 185 -4.46 -12.08 -7.53
C GLY A 185 -2.97 -12.02 -7.84
N ASN A 186 -2.35 -13.18 -8.05
CA ASN A 186 -0.96 -13.30 -8.45
C ASN A 186 -0.80 -14.39 -9.51
N GLU A 187 0.35 -14.46 -10.17
CA GLU A 187 0.61 -15.50 -11.16
C GLU A 187 0.81 -16.83 -10.46
N LYS A 188 1.74 -16.90 -9.52
CA LYS A 188 2.05 -18.10 -8.73
C LYS A 188 2.29 -17.76 -7.26
N ARG A 189 2.35 -18.78 -6.42
CA ARG A 189 2.49 -18.63 -4.96
C ARG A 189 3.74 -17.82 -4.55
N ALA A 190 4.85 -17.97 -5.27
CA ALA A 190 6.09 -17.26 -4.98
C ALA A 190 6.02 -15.75 -5.28
N ASP A 191 5.01 -15.30 -6.02
CA ASP A 191 4.82 -13.89 -6.40
C ASP A 191 3.89 -13.15 -5.42
N ILE A 192 3.36 -13.82 -4.39
CA ILE A 192 2.50 -13.18 -3.39
C ILE A 192 3.37 -12.30 -2.49
N LEU A 193 3.34 -10.99 -2.76
CA LEU A 193 4.04 -10.01 -1.95
C LEU A 193 3.35 -9.80 -0.61
N LEU A 194 4.11 -9.49 0.44
CA LEU A 194 3.58 -9.26 1.80
C LEU A 194 2.77 -10.45 2.36
N ALA A 195 3.07 -11.68 1.89
CA ALA A 195 2.27 -12.86 2.22
C ALA A 195 2.18 -13.13 3.72
N ASN A 196 3.30 -12.98 4.44
CA ASN A 196 3.35 -13.22 5.89
C ASN A 196 2.63 -12.11 6.66
N GLU A 197 2.83 -10.86 6.26
CA GLU A 197 2.20 -9.69 6.86
C GLU A 197 0.68 -9.73 6.71
N LEU A 198 0.18 -10.03 5.51
CA LEU A 198 -1.26 -10.15 5.23
C LEU A 198 -1.91 -11.32 5.97
N ARG A 199 -1.22 -12.47 6.05
CA ARG A 199 -1.68 -13.61 6.83
C ARG A 199 -1.77 -13.30 8.31
N LEU A 200 -0.73 -12.66 8.87
CA LEU A 200 -0.74 -12.24 10.26
C LEU A 200 -1.88 -11.25 10.55
N MET A 201 -2.14 -10.31 9.66
CA MET A 201 -3.28 -9.40 9.79
C MET A 201 -4.61 -10.17 9.82
N GLN A 202 -4.80 -11.15 8.93
CA GLN A 202 -6.02 -11.97 8.91
C GLN A 202 -6.19 -12.80 10.19
N GLU A 203 -5.10 -13.33 10.73
CA GLU A 203 -5.13 -14.11 11.99
C GLU A 203 -5.38 -13.21 13.23
N THR A 204 -4.99 -11.94 13.15
CA THR A 204 -5.04 -10.99 14.28
C THR A 204 -6.35 -10.21 14.32
N TYR A 205 -6.92 -9.85 13.18
CA TYR A 205 -8.03 -8.89 13.09
C TYR A 205 -9.30 -9.53 12.52
N ASN A 206 -10.37 -9.60 13.31
CA ASN A 206 -11.65 -10.22 12.93
C ASN A 206 -12.41 -9.41 11.84
N ASN A 207 -12.04 -8.16 11.61
CA ASN A 207 -12.65 -7.31 10.59
C ASN A 207 -11.85 -7.28 9.27
N PHE A 208 -10.91 -8.20 9.08
CA PHE A 208 -10.15 -8.36 7.84
C PHE A 208 -10.29 -9.78 7.26
N ASN A 209 -10.63 -9.85 5.98
CA ASN A 209 -10.66 -11.07 5.19
C ASN A 209 -9.69 -11.00 4.02
N LEU A 210 -8.83 -12.00 3.89
CA LEU A 210 -7.91 -12.17 2.76
C LEU A 210 -8.34 -13.37 1.92
N TYR A 211 -8.53 -13.15 0.61
CA TYR A 211 -8.72 -14.21 -0.36
C TYR A 211 -7.66 -14.13 -1.45
N LEU A 212 -6.85 -15.17 -1.56
CA LEU A 212 -5.76 -15.27 -2.53
C LEU A 212 -6.22 -16.07 -3.75
N THR A 213 -5.90 -15.59 -4.96
CA THR A 213 -6.13 -16.35 -6.20
C THR A 213 -4.86 -16.40 -7.05
N LEU A 214 -4.60 -17.54 -7.69
CA LEU A 214 -3.40 -17.79 -8.49
C LEU A 214 -3.77 -18.25 -9.89
N GLN A 215 -3.01 -17.79 -10.90
CA GLN A 215 -3.13 -18.28 -12.27
C GLN A 215 -2.46 -19.66 -12.42
N GLU A 216 -1.27 -19.82 -11.81
CA GLU A 216 -0.56 -21.09 -11.74
C GLU A 216 -0.67 -21.65 -10.31
N VAL A 217 -1.48 -22.66 -10.11
CA VAL A 217 -1.78 -23.20 -8.78
C VAL A 217 -0.85 -24.35 -8.41
N PRO A 218 -0.21 -24.33 -7.24
CA PRO A 218 0.54 -25.48 -6.75
C PRO A 218 -0.39 -26.57 -6.23
N PRO A 219 0.11 -27.83 -6.08
CA PRO A 219 -0.66 -28.88 -5.43
C PRO A 219 -1.19 -28.44 -4.05
N ARG A 220 -2.43 -28.86 -3.73
CA ARG A 220 -3.12 -28.56 -2.46
C ARG A 220 -3.38 -27.05 -2.21
N TRP A 221 -3.51 -26.27 -3.26
CA TRP A 221 -3.96 -24.88 -3.16
C TRP A 221 -5.44 -24.83 -2.75
N LEU A 222 -5.75 -24.02 -1.72
CA LEU A 222 -7.12 -23.88 -1.19
C LEU A 222 -7.76 -22.52 -1.55
N GLY A 223 -7.04 -21.64 -2.23
CA GLY A 223 -7.55 -20.34 -2.68
C GLY A 223 -8.21 -20.40 -4.05
N GLY A 224 -8.46 -19.22 -4.61
CA GLY A 224 -9.02 -19.07 -5.96
C GLY A 224 -8.07 -19.53 -7.05
N ILE A 225 -8.65 -19.86 -8.20
CA ILE A 225 -7.92 -20.29 -9.41
C ILE A 225 -8.19 -19.26 -10.51
N GLY A 226 -7.12 -18.83 -11.18
CA GLY A 226 -7.18 -17.87 -12.26
C GLY A 226 -7.14 -16.40 -11.80
N ARG A 227 -7.50 -15.50 -12.71
CA ARG A 227 -7.59 -14.07 -12.44
C ARG A 227 -8.82 -13.77 -11.59
N ILE A 228 -8.83 -12.59 -10.96
CA ILE A 228 -10.00 -12.06 -10.25
C ILE A 228 -11.19 -12.07 -11.21
N ASN A 229 -12.30 -12.66 -10.80
CA ASN A 229 -13.48 -12.88 -11.61
C ASN A 229 -14.78 -12.52 -10.89
N GLU A 230 -15.89 -12.56 -11.60
CA GLU A 230 -17.22 -12.22 -11.10
C GLU A 230 -17.62 -13.00 -9.85
N ALA A 231 -17.36 -14.32 -9.82
CA ALA A 231 -17.72 -15.16 -8.66
C ALA A 231 -16.98 -14.72 -7.39
N MET A 232 -15.69 -14.38 -7.51
CA MET A 232 -14.89 -13.85 -6.38
C MET A 232 -15.42 -12.49 -5.92
N ILE A 233 -15.75 -11.59 -6.86
CA ILE A 233 -16.30 -10.28 -6.54
C ILE A 233 -17.65 -10.43 -5.83
N ARG A 234 -18.57 -11.27 -6.32
CA ARG A 234 -19.86 -11.52 -5.69
C ARG A 234 -19.74 -12.10 -4.28
N THR A 235 -18.73 -12.90 -4.04
CA THR A 235 -18.54 -13.60 -2.76
C THR A 235 -17.90 -12.68 -1.70
N PHE A 236 -16.89 -11.90 -2.09
CA PHE A 236 -16.04 -11.22 -1.12
C PHE A 236 -16.19 -9.70 -1.08
N MET A 237 -16.79 -9.08 -2.11
CA MET A 237 -16.91 -7.63 -2.17
C MET A 237 -18.27 -7.15 -1.66
N PRO A 238 -18.36 -5.92 -1.12
CA PRO A 238 -19.62 -5.26 -0.87
C PRO A 238 -20.50 -5.26 -2.12
N LYS A 239 -21.81 -5.36 -1.96
CA LYS A 239 -22.75 -5.42 -3.09
C LYS A 239 -22.82 -4.09 -3.86
N PRO A 240 -23.19 -4.12 -5.16
CA PRO A 240 -23.52 -2.91 -5.89
C PRO A 240 -24.63 -2.12 -5.17
N GLY A 241 -24.43 -0.80 -5.05
CA GLY A 241 -25.39 0.08 -4.37
C GLY A 241 -25.42 -0.02 -2.83
N GLU A 242 -24.60 -0.85 -2.21
CA GLU A 242 -24.50 -0.94 -0.75
C GLU A 242 -24.01 0.38 -0.17
N LYS A 243 -24.80 0.96 0.75
CA LYS A 243 -24.46 2.23 1.39
C LYS A 243 -23.24 2.11 2.30
N TYR A 244 -22.46 3.18 2.37
CA TYR A 244 -21.24 3.23 3.18
C TYR A 244 -20.24 2.12 2.83
N SER A 245 -20.16 1.76 1.55
CA SER A 245 -19.17 0.82 1.05
C SER A 245 -18.30 1.43 -0.04
N LYS A 246 -17.10 0.89 -0.20
CA LYS A 246 -16.13 1.31 -1.23
C LYS A 246 -15.42 0.09 -1.81
N ILE A 247 -15.21 0.10 -3.12
CA ILE A 247 -14.35 -0.85 -3.81
C ILE A 247 -13.07 -0.12 -4.23
N LEU A 248 -11.93 -0.63 -3.84
CA LEU A 248 -10.62 -0.10 -4.19
C LEU A 248 -9.94 -1.07 -5.16
N VAL A 249 -9.44 -0.56 -6.28
CA VAL A 249 -8.83 -1.40 -7.32
C VAL A 249 -7.42 -0.90 -7.61
N SER A 250 -6.43 -1.82 -7.58
CA SER A 250 -5.04 -1.52 -7.90
C SER A 250 -4.32 -2.73 -8.47
N GLY A 251 -3.68 -2.55 -9.62
CA GLY A 251 -2.96 -3.64 -10.27
C GLY A 251 -2.42 -3.25 -11.65
N PRO A 252 -1.93 -4.22 -12.41
CA PRO A 252 -1.41 -3.98 -13.74
C PRO A 252 -2.51 -3.48 -14.70
N PRO A 253 -2.12 -2.77 -15.79
CA PRO A 253 -3.08 -2.17 -16.74
C PRO A 253 -4.12 -3.14 -17.28
N VAL A 254 -3.74 -4.39 -17.53
CA VAL A 254 -4.68 -5.44 -18.01
C VAL A 254 -5.79 -5.67 -16.98
N MET A 255 -5.46 -5.87 -15.71
CA MET A 255 -6.44 -6.03 -14.64
C MET A 255 -7.33 -4.78 -14.49
N MET A 256 -6.74 -3.59 -14.56
CA MET A 256 -7.51 -2.35 -14.45
C MET A 256 -8.55 -2.24 -15.55
N ARG A 257 -8.18 -2.52 -16.82
CA ARG A 257 -9.13 -2.53 -17.95
C ARG A 257 -10.25 -3.55 -17.78
N GLU A 258 -9.90 -4.76 -17.36
CA GLU A 258 -10.86 -5.87 -17.19
C GLU A 258 -11.85 -5.59 -16.05
N LEU A 259 -11.39 -5.03 -14.93
CA LEU A 259 -12.24 -4.88 -13.74
C LEU A 259 -12.94 -3.53 -13.63
N ALA A 260 -12.25 -2.41 -13.90
CA ALA A 260 -12.76 -1.08 -13.55
C ALA A 260 -12.60 0.00 -14.63
N GLY A 261 -11.92 -0.30 -15.72
CA GLY A 261 -11.45 0.68 -16.69
C GLY A 261 -10.17 1.39 -16.23
N GLU A 262 -9.48 2.01 -17.17
CA GLU A 262 -8.24 2.71 -16.91
C GLU A 262 -8.48 4.08 -16.26
N ARG A 263 -7.44 4.59 -15.62
CA ARG A 263 -7.38 6.00 -15.21
C ARG A 263 -7.02 6.85 -16.42
N VAL A 264 -7.43 8.10 -16.38
CA VAL A 264 -7.06 9.09 -17.40
C VAL A 264 -5.88 9.91 -16.89
N PHE A 265 -4.91 10.15 -17.75
CA PHE A 265 -3.71 10.95 -17.47
C PHE A 265 -3.70 12.18 -18.35
N PRO A 266 -4.46 13.24 -18.02
CA PRO A 266 -4.45 14.47 -18.81
C PRO A 266 -3.08 15.14 -18.73
N GLU A 267 -2.63 15.71 -19.85
CA GLU A 267 -1.35 16.41 -19.91
C GLU A 267 -1.31 17.57 -18.90
N GLY A 268 -0.24 17.65 -18.11
CA GLY A 268 -0.04 18.69 -17.10
C GLY A 268 -0.99 18.67 -15.89
N LYS A 269 -1.83 17.65 -15.74
CA LYS A 269 -2.77 17.51 -14.62
C LYS A 269 -2.51 16.24 -13.80
N LEU A 270 -3.09 16.20 -12.61
CA LEU A 270 -3.12 14.98 -11.82
C LEU A 270 -3.98 13.91 -12.51
N PRO A 271 -3.63 12.62 -12.37
CA PRO A 271 -4.42 11.54 -12.91
C PRO A 271 -5.84 11.52 -12.35
N GLU A 272 -6.82 11.41 -13.25
CA GLU A 272 -8.25 11.33 -12.93
C GLU A 272 -8.73 9.88 -12.91
N GLN A 273 -9.87 9.63 -12.23
CA GLN A 273 -10.43 8.28 -12.12
C GLN A 273 -10.82 7.69 -13.48
N GLY A 274 -11.22 8.54 -14.44
CA GLY A 274 -11.81 8.11 -15.71
C GLY A 274 -13.15 7.34 -15.51
N PRO A 275 -13.87 7.02 -16.56
CA PRO A 275 -15.15 6.33 -16.47
C PRO A 275 -14.99 4.91 -15.90
N LEU A 276 -15.98 4.46 -15.14
CA LEU A 276 -16.06 3.06 -14.71
C LEU A 276 -16.44 2.20 -15.92
N LYS A 277 -15.67 1.15 -16.16
CA LYS A 277 -15.85 0.17 -17.24
C LYS A 277 -15.57 -1.23 -16.72
N GLY A 278 -15.71 -2.23 -17.59
CA GLY A 278 -15.39 -3.62 -17.30
C GLY A 278 -16.30 -4.25 -16.26
N LEU A 279 -15.82 -5.33 -15.68
CA LEU A 279 -16.64 -6.24 -14.88
C LEU A 279 -17.41 -5.55 -13.75
N LEU A 280 -16.81 -4.61 -13.03
CA LEU A 280 -17.51 -3.90 -11.94
C LEU A 280 -18.69 -3.08 -12.47
N LYS A 281 -18.56 -2.42 -13.63
CA LYS A 281 -19.68 -1.71 -14.26
C LYS A 281 -20.79 -2.68 -14.67
N ASP A 282 -20.41 -3.79 -15.31
CA ASP A 282 -21.36 -4.80 -15.79
C ASP A 282 -22.11 -5.47 -14.64
N MET A 283 -21.48 -5.57 -13.46
CA MET A 283 -22.09 -6.04 -12.21
C MET A 283 -22.97 -5.00 -11.51
N GLY A 284 -23.05 -3.76 -12.01
CA GLY A 284 -23.91 -2.70 -11.48
C GLY A 284 -23.29 -1.81 -10.41
N TYR A 285 -21.96 -1.82 -10.22
CA TYR A 285 -21.29 -0.85 -9.34
C TYR A 285 -21.32 0.56 -9.96
N SER A 286 -21.39 1.57 -9.13
CA SER A 286 -21.34 2.97 -9.55
C SER A 286 -19.92 3.53 -9.48
N GLU A 287 -19.65 4.60 -10.23
CA GLU A 287 -18.37 5.35 -10.16
C GLU A 287 -18.08 5.87 -8.75
N GLY A 288 -19.12 6.31 -8.04
CA GLY A 288 -19.01 6.75 -6.64
C GLY A 288 -18.58 5.64 -5.68
N GLN A 289 -18.89 4.37 -6.01
CA GLN A 289 -18.55 3.21 -5.18
C GLN A 289 -17.16 2.65 -5.48
N VAL A 290 -16.60 2.88 -6.67
CA VAL A 290 -15.30 2.35 -7.10
C VAL A 290 -14.23 3.45 -7.07
N PHE A 291 -13.02 3.11 -6.62
CA PHE A 291 -11.85 3.97 -6.68
C PHE A 291 -10.65 3.20 -7.27
N LYS A 292 -9.96 3.80 -8.22
CA LYS A 292 -8.80 3.26 -8.94
C LYS A 292 -7.52 3.94 -8.46
N PHE A 293 -6.59 3.18 -7.88
CA PHE A 293 -5.28 3.69 -7.45
C PHE A 293 -4.32 3.92 -8.60
#